data_eef7ab4aa8f35d3667cc55384b4ff954
#
_entry.id   eef7ab4aa8f35d3667cc55384b4ff954
#
_cell.length_a   1.000
_cell.length_b   1.000
_cell.length_c   1.000
_cell.angle_alpha   90.00
_cell.angle_beta   90.00
_cell.angle_gamma   90.00
#
_symmetry.space_group_name_H-M   'P 1'
#
loop_
_entity.id
_entity.type
_entity.pdbx_description
1 polymer ?
#
loop_
_entity_poly.entity_id
_entity_poly.type
_entity_poly.pdbx_seq_one_letter_code
_entity_poly.pdbx_strand_id
1 'polypeptide(L)'
;MAIKCVWEHNGTDSLLYAVDLPGAYARGVGREEALQKMRQELPQFLRWMGRELPPEELAPVIIQEKTSILRIADADSDVLFESERLPLTPEEYAAQKALALRSAADFLALYRSIPDPDQSALPPRETFYGAVPRTAREMYEHTKNVNAYYFREIGIAADNEGDILSCRERGFLLLERQLDYLKNEVFLGSYEEEWSLRKVLRRFIWHDRIHAKAMARMAAKTFGAGHFTCLLYTSPSPRD
;
A
#
# COMPACT_ATOMS: atom_id res chain seq x y z
N MET A 1 13.35 -7.12 18.63
CA MET A 1 13.46 -5.72 18.11
C MET A 1 12.07 -5.10 18.07
N ALA A 2 11.86 -3.91 18.67
CA ALA A 2 10.57 -3.20 18.62
C ALA A 2 10.40 -2.52 17.25
N ILE A 3 9.22 -2.69 16.65
CA ILE A 3 8.80 -2.03 15.39
C ILE A 3 7.67 -1.07 15.73
N LYS A 4 7.88 0.21 15.50
CA LYS A 4 6.89 1.26 15.74
C LYS A 4 5.73 1.13 14.78
N CYS A 5 4.51 1.20 15.30
CA CYS A 5 3.28 1.07 14.50
C CYS A 5 2.30 2.20 14.78
N VAL A 6 1.53 2.56 13.77
CA VAL A 6 0.34 3.40 13.85
C VAL A 6 -0.88 2.52 13.71
N TRP A 7 -1.82 2.68 14.64
CA TRP A 7 -3.07 1.94 14.66
C TRP A 7 -4.26 2.84 14.33
N GLU A 8 -4.93 2.54 13.24
CA GLU A 8 -6.16 3.22 12.81
C GLU A 8 -7.33 2.24 12.94
N HIS A 9 -8.42 2.68 13.56
CA HIS A 9 -9.57 1.81 13.82
C HIS A 9 -10.89 2.59 13.92
N ASN A 10 -12.00 1.90 13.71
CA ASN A 10 -13.36 2.44 13.89
C ASN A 10 -14.12 1.78 15.06
N GLY A 11 -13.41 1.15 15.98
CA GLY A 11 -13.98 0.43 17.12
C GLY A 11 -14.14 -1.06 16.87
N THR A 12 -14.37 -1.50 15.63
CA THR A 12 -14.52 -2.92 15.24
C THR A 12 -13.37 -3.38 14.37
N ASP A 13 -13.06 -2.66 13.31
CA ASP A 13 -12.03 -3.02 12.34
C ASP A 13 -10.77 -2.18 12.55
N SER A 14 -9.62 -2.76 12.20
CA SER A 14 -8.30 -2.18 12.44
C SER A 14 -7.43 -2.26 11.20
N LEU A 15 -6.68 -1.17 10.97
CA LEU A 15 -5.48 -1.12 10.13
C LEU A 15 -4.30 -0.79 11.03
N LEU A 16 -3.25 -1.58 10.94
CA LEU A 16 -2.00 -1.37 11.64
C LEU A 16 -0.88 -1.21 10.61
N TYR A 17 -0.11 -0.14 10.74
CA TYR A 17 0.97 0.20 9.81
C TYR A 17 2.30 0.23 10.54
N ALA A 18 3.36 -0.31 9.94
CA ALA A 18 4.72 -0.13 10.45
C ALA A 18 5.28 1.21 9.97
N VAL A 19 5.79 2.02 10.91
CA VAL A 19 6.28 3.38 10.63
C VAL A 19 7.56 3.36 9.81
N ASP A 20 8.54 2.56 10.22
CA ASP A 20 9.87 2.51 9.60
C ASP A 20 9.95 1.52 8.40
N LEU A 21 8.83 0.91 8.04
CA LEU A 21 8.69 -0.01 6.93
C LEU A 21 7.49 0.41 6.06
N PRO A 22 7.62 1.51 5.27
CA PRO A 22 6.49 2.11 4.55
C PRO A 22 5.83 1.12 3.60
N GLY A 23 4.51 0.90 3.81
CA GLY A 23 3.71 -0.07 3.07
C GLY A 23 3.56 -1.45 3.74
N ALA A 24 4.28 -1.74 4.84
CA ALA A 24 3.96 -2.89 5.69
C ALA A 24 2.72 -2.60 6.52
N TYR A 25 1.72 -3.49 6.43
CA TYR A 25 0.43 -3.30 7.09
C TYR A 25 -0.22 -4.61 7.47
N ALA A 26 -1.09 -4.55 8.47
CA ALA A 26 -1.98 -5.64 8.84
C ALA A 26 -3.41 -5.14 9.03
N ARG A 27 -4.39 -6.01 8.78
CA ARG A 27 -5.82 -5.75 9.01
C ARG A 27 -6.35 -6.79 9.98
N GLY A 28 -7.26 -6.37 10.85
CA GLY A 28 -7.87 -7.29 11.79
C GLY A 28 -9.17 -6.75 12.39
N VAL A 29 -9.92 -7.65 12.99
CA VAL A 29 -11.03 -7.30 13.87
C VAL A 29 -10.42 -6.95 15.23
N GLY A 30 -10.34 -5.65 15.52
CA GLY A 30 -9.72 -5.15 16.73
C GLY A 30 -8.18 -5.19 16.75
N ARG A 31 -7.65 -4.73 17.86
CA ARG A 31 -6.22 -4.48 18.09
C ARG A 31 -5.37 -5.75 18.09
N GLU A 32 -5.82 -6.76 18.82
CA GLU A 32 -5.01 -7.98 19.07
C GLU A 32 -4.78 -8.78 17.77
N GLU A 33 -5.82 -8.92 16.95
CA GLU A 33 -5.69 -9.61 15.66
C GLU A 33 -4.77 -8.83 14.72
N ALA A 34 -4.89 -7.49 14.67
CA ALA A 34 -4.00 -6.65 13.87
C ALA A 34 -2.53 -6.79 14.29
N LEU A 35 -2.25 -6.81 15.61
CA LEU A 35 -0.91 -7.03 16.14
C LEU A 35 -0.37 -8.43 15.82
N GLN A 36 -1.20 -9.47 15.94
CA GLN A 36 -0.81 -10.83 15.58
C GLN A 36 -0.47 -10.95 14.08
N LYS A 37 -1.29 -10.38 13.22
CA LYS A 37 -1.05 -10.37 11.77
C LYS A 37 0.18 -9.53 11.40
N MET A 38 0.43 -8.42 12.11
CA MET A 38 1.63 -7.62 11.88
C MET A 38 2.91 -8.41 12.17
N ARG A 39 2.97 -9.25 13.22
CA ARG A 39 4.10 -10.13 13.47
C ARG A 39 4.40 -11.09 12.30
N GLN A 40 3.38 -11.48 11.55
CA GLN A 40 3.53 -12.32 10.35
C GLN A 40 3.92 -11.50 9.12
N GLU A 41 3.40 -10.28 8.99
CA GLU A 41 3.68 -9.37 7.88
C GLU A 41 5.14 -8.87 7.89
N LEU A 42 5.67 -8.50 9.04
CA LEU A 42 7.00 -7.89 9.17
C LEU A 42 8.13 -8.73 8.53
N PRO A 43 8.26 -10.05 8.82
CA PRO A 43 9.29 -10.88 8.18
C PRO A 43 9.12 -10.98 6.66
N GLN A 44 7.87 -11.03 6.17
CA GLN A 44 7.59 -11.11 4.74
C GLN A 44 7.96 -9.81 4.04
N PHE A 45 7.64 -8.68 4.66
CA PHE A 45 7.98 -7.36 4.12
C PHE A 45 9.49 -7.14 4.07
N LEU A 46 10.22 -7.51 5.12
CA LEU A 46 11.69 -7.41 5.14
C LEU A 46 12.33 -8.28 4.04
N ARG A 47 11.86 -9.52 3.84
CA ARG A 47 12.32 -10.36 2.72
C ARG A 47 12.04 -9.71 1.37
N TRP A 48 10.84 -9.15 1.19
CA TRP A 48 10.52 -8.41 -0.03
C TRP A 48 11.45 -7.23 -0.23
N MET A 49 11.82 -6.51 0.82
CA MET A 49 12.82 -5.44 0.74
C MET A 49 14.25 -5.95 0.44
N GLY A 50 14.50 -7.26 0.47
CA GLY A 50 15.84 -7.85 0.35
C GLY A 50 16.69 -7.66 1.60
N ARG A 51 16.04 -7.44 2.77
CA ARG A 51 16.72 -7.29 4.06
C ARG A 51 16.78 -8.64 4.79
N GLU A 52 17.90 -8.87 5.46
CA GLU A 52 18.04 -10.00 6.38
C GLU A 52 17.09 -9.84 7.57
N LEU A 53 16.58 -10.96 8.05
CA LEU A 53 15.78 -10.97 9.27
C LEU A 53 16.71 -10.81 10.48
N PRO A 54 16.40 -9.89 11.41
CA PRO A 54 17.15 -9.81 12.64
C PRO A 54 16.99 -11.10 13.47
N PRO A 55 17.99 -11.46 14.29
CA PRO A 55 17.90 -12.65 15.13
C PRO A 55 16.84 -12.53 16.24
N GLU A 56 16.51 -11.30 16.64
CA GLU A 56 15.48 -11.06 17.65
C GLU A 56 14.09 -11.06 17.04
N GLU A 57 13.11 -11.46 17.83
CA GLU A 57 11.70 -11.38 17.45
C GLU A 57 11.28 -9.94 17.12
N LEU A 58 10.56 -9.77 16.03
CA LEU A 58 9.96 -8.50 15.61
C LEU A 58 8.67 -8.25 16.39
N ALA A 59 8.70 -7.32 17.33
CA ALA A 59 7.56 -6.98 18.16
C ALA A 59 6.91 -5.66 17.71
N PRO A 60 5.69 -5.65 17.15
CA PRO A 60 4.98 -4.42 16.82
C PRO A 60 4.57 -3.70 18.10
N VAL A 61 4.86 -2.39 18.17
CA VAL A 61 4.53 -1.50 19.29
C VAL A 61 3.75 -0.29 18.76
N ILE A 62 2.52 -0.11 19.23
CA ILE A 62 1.69 1.03 18.84
C ILE A 62 2.23 2.29 19.53
N ILE A 63 2.59 3.27 18.71
CA ILE A 63 3.09 4.58 19.17
C ILE A 63 2.14 5.74 18.81
N GLN A 64 1.18 5.50 17.93
CA GLN A 64 0.15 6.44 17.52
C GLN A 64 -1.14 5.67 17.28
N GLU A 65 -2.27 6.26 17.70
CA GLU A 65 -3.62 5.72 17.53
C GLU A 65 -4.49 6.77 16.86
N LYS A 66 -5.33 6.35 15.92
CA LYS A 66 -6.36 7.17 15.31
C LYS A 66 -7.68 6.42 15.30
N THR A 67 -8.69 7.00 15.96
CA THR A 67 -10.09 6.59 15.78
C THR A 67 -10.62 7.25 14.50
N SER A 68 -11.18 6.45 13.61
CA SER A 68 -11.73 6.86 12.32
C SER A 68 -13.21 6.53 12.23
N ILE A 69 -13.95 7.32 11.45
CA ILE A 69 -15.34 7.02 11.07
C ILE A 69 -15.43 6.25 9.74
N LEU A 70 -14.27 6.00 9.12
CA LEU A 70 -14.16 5.38 7.82
C LEU A 70 -14.46 3.87 7.87
N ARG A 71 -14.69 3.29 6.70
CA ARG A 71 -14.90 1.85 6.55
C ARG A 71 -13.57 1.09 6.49
N ILE A 72 -12.92 0.98 7.64
CA ILE A 72 -11.62 0.31 7.80
C ILE A 72 -11.63 -1.12 7.24
N ALA A 73 -12.76 -1.85 7.35
CA ALA A 73 -12.92 -3.17 6.75
C ALA A 73 -12.76 -3.18 5.22
N ASP A 74 -13.07 -2.08 4.55
CA ASP A 74 -12.92 -1.91 3.10
C ASP A 74 -11.56 -1.29 2.72
N ALA A 75 -10.61 -1.21 3.67
CA ALA A 75 -9.30 -0.58 3.53
C ALA A 75 -9.38 0.94 3.28
N ASP A 76 -10.44 1.56 3.78
CA ASP A 76 -10.57 3.01 3.81
C ASP A 76 -9.73 3.57 4.95
N SER A 77 -8.90 4.58 4.68
CA SER A 77 -7.90 5.10 5.62
C SER A 77 -7.52 6.52 5.26
N ASP A 78 -7.49 7.40 6.25
CA ASP A 78 -7.07 8.79 6.08
C ASP A 78 -5.90 9.20 7.00
N VAL A 79 -5.37 8.28 7.80
CA VAL A 79 -4.34 8.58 8.79
C VAL A 79 -3.07 9.18 8.17
N LEU A 80 -2.63 10.30 8.73
CA LEU A 80 -1.28 10.85 8.58
C LEU A 80 -0.49 10.52 9.85
N PHE A 81 0.70 9.90 9.70
CA PHE A 81 1.55 9.61 10.84
C PHE A 81 2.25 10.88 11.31
N GLU A 82 2.51 11.01 12.61
CA GLU A 82 3.30 12.15 13.11
C GLU A 82 4.69 12.20 12.46
N SER A 83 5.30 11.06 12.18
CA SER A 83 6.56 10.98 11.44
C SER A 83 6.45 11.41 9.97
N GLU A 84 5.25 11.35 9.38
CA GLU A 84 5.02 11.78 8.00
C GLU A 84 4.90 13.30 7.83
N ARG A 85 4.89 14.06 8.94
CA ARG A 85 4.97 15.52 8.94
C ARG A 85 6.41 16.05 8.86
N LEU A 86 7.41 15.19 9.08
CA LEU A 86 8.82 15.58 9.13
C LEU A 86 9.41 15.68 7.72
N PRO A 87 10.34 16.62 7.47
CA PRO A 87 11.10 16.69 6.23
C PRO A 87 11.76 15.35 5.87
N LEU A 88 12.05 15.16 4.58
CA LEU A 88 12.83 14.03 4.07
C LEU A 88 14.28 14.44 3.87
N THR A 89 15.22 13.55 4.21
CA THR A 89 16.56 13.68 3.63
C THR A 89 16.57 13.16 2.19
N PRO A 90 17.55 13.57 1.36
CA PRO A 90 17.70 13.03 0.00
C PRO A 90 17.80 11.50 -0.02
N GLU A 91 18.50 10.91 0.95
CA GLU A 91 18.71 9.47 1.08
C GLU A 91 17.41 8.74 1.45
N GLU A 92 16.64 9.28 2.40
CA GLU A 92 15.31 8.74 2.77
C GLU A 92 14.36 8.78 1.59
N TYR A 93 14.31 9.90 0.85
CA TYR A 93 13.49 10.04 -0.33
C TYR A 93 13.89 9.02 -1.42
N ALA A 94 15.19 8.94 -1.74
CA ALA A 94 15.68 8.01 -2.75
C ALA A 94 15.33 6.56 -2.41
N ALA A 95 15.50 6.16 -1.14
CA ALA A 95 15.15 4.83 -0.67
C ALA A 95 13.64 4.54 -0.77
N GLN A 96 12.80 5.48 -0.35
CA GLN A 96 11.34 5.29 -0.40
C GLN A 96 10.80 5.35 -1.84
N LYS A 97 11.33 6.23 -2.70
CA LYS A 97 11.03 6.26 -4.14
C LYS A 97 11.38 4.93 -4.80
N ALA A 98 12.57 4.39 -4.52
CA ALA A 98 13.00 3.10 -5.06
C ALA A 98 12.04 1.96 -4.65
N LEU A 99 11.56 1.94 -3.40
CA LEU A 99 10.56 0.98 -2.94
C LEU A 99 9.21 1.17 -3.64
N ALA A 100 8.75 2.40 -3.84
CA ALA A 100 7.49 2.68 -4.53
C ALA A 100 7.55 2.28 -6.02
N LEU A 101 8.69 2.47 -6.69
CA LEU A 101 8.89 2.02 -8.07
C LEU A 101 9.00 0.50 -8.15
N ARG A 102 9.72 -0.13 -7.23
CA ARG A 102 9.78 -1.59 -7.13
C ARG A 102 8.40 -2.20 -6.90
N SER A 103 7.60 -1.61 -6.02
CA SER A 103 6.23 -2.06 -5.75
C SER A 103 5.38 -2.03 -7.02
N ALA A 104 5.46 -0.95 -7.82
CA ALA A 104 4.77 -0.84 -9.10
C ALA A 104 5.26 -1.88 -10.11
N ALA A 105 6.58 -2.10 -10.21
CA ALA A 105 7.16 -3.10 -11.11
C ALA A 105 6.71 -4.52 -10.75
N ASP A 106 6.74 -4.87 -9.46
CA ASP A 106 6.32 -6.18 -8.97
C ASP A 106 4.80 -6.40 -9.17
N PHE A 107 3.99 -5.34 -8.98
CA PHE A 107 2.55 -5.41 -9.25
C PHE A 107 2.24 -5.59 -10.74
N LEU A 108 2.97 -4.89 -11.62
CA LEU A 108 2.89 -5.04 -13.07
C LEU A 108 3.29 -6.47 -13.50
N ALA A 109 4.35 -7.02 -12.91
CA ALA A 109 4.80 -8.38 -13.16
C ALA A 109 3.74 -9.42 -12.74
N LEU A 110 3.11 -9.24 -11.57
CA LEU A 110 1.99 -10.07 -11.14
C LEU A 110 0.85 -10.01 -12.14
N TYR A 111 0.39 -8.81 -12.52
CA TYR A 111 -0.68 -8.62 -13.49
C TYR A 111 -0.38 -9.33 -14.82
N ARG A 112 0.83 -9.17 -15.35
CA ARG A 112 1.27 -9.80 -16.62
C ARG A 112 1.39 -11.32 -16.53
N SER A 113 1.50 -11.87 -15.32
CA SER A 113 1.56 -13.33 -15.11
C SER A 113 0.18 -13.99 -15.03
N ILE A 114 -0.91 -13.23 -14.97
CA ILE A 114 -2.27 -13.79 -14.90
C ILE A 114 -2.68 -14.36 -16.26
N PRO A 115 -3.11 -15.64 -16.32
CA PRO A 115 -3.41 -16.32 -17.60
C PRO A 115 -4.50 -15.62 -18.43
N ASP A 116 -5.57 -15.17 -17.77
CA ASP A 116 -6.64 -14.38 -18.38
C ASP A 116 -7.04 -13.25 -17.42
N PRO A 117 -6.69 -11.98 -17.74
CA PRO A 117 -6.92 -10.86 -16.85
C PRO A 117 -8.41 -10.49 -16.69
N ASP A 118 -9.28 -10.97 -17.53
CA ASP A 118 -10.72 -10.68 -17.53
C ASP A 118 -11.56 -11.77 -16.85
N GLN A 119 -10.96 -12.91 -16.55
CA GLN A 119 -11.62 -14.02 -15.87
C GLN A 119 -11.48 -13.93 -14.35
N SER A 120 -12.59 -14.16 -13.62
CA SER A 120 -12.58 -14.22 -12.15
C SER A 120 -13.69 -15.11 -11.61
N ALA A 121 -13.33 -16.01 -10.70
CA ALA A 121 -14.27 -16.83 -9.92
C ALA A 121 -14.79 -16.09 -8.66
N LEU A 122 -14.43 -14.82 -8.44
CA LEU A 122 -14.96 -14.01 -7.34
C LEU A 122 -16.38 -13.55 -7.65
N PRO A 123 -17.30 -13.60 -6.66
CA PRO A 123 -18.62 -13.01 -6.83
C PRO A 123 -18.54 -11.48 -6.92
N PRO A 124 -19.50 -10.82 -7.59
CA PRO A 124 -19.65 -9.37 -7.50
C PRO A 124 -19.84 -8.93 -6.04
N ARG A 125 -19.18 -7.83 -5.69
CA ARG A 125 -19.34 -7.16 -4.39
C ARG A 125 -19.35 -5.66 -4.59
N GLU A 126 -20.15 -4.96 -3.83
CA GLU A 126 -20.18 -3.51 -3.78
C GLU A 126 -19.73 -2.99 -2.43
N THR A 127 -19.11 -1.83 -2.43
CA THR A 127 -18.78 -1.03 -1.25
C THR A 127 -19.42 0.35 -1.43
N PHE A 128 -19.18 1.24 -0.48
CA PHE A 128 -19.63 2.63 -0.62
C PHE A 128 -18.94 3.39 -1.78
N TYR A 129 -17.82 2.88 -2.31
CA TYR A 129 -17.17 3.41 -3.53
C TYR A 129 -17.76 2.86 -4.83
N GLY A 130 -18.74 1.95 -4.77
CA GLY A 130 -19.28 1.24 -5.91
C GLY A 130 -18.75 -0.20 -6.02
N ALA A 131 -18.74 -0.73 -7.25
CA ALA A 131 -18.32 -2.11 -7.51
C ALA A 131 -16.85 -2.33 -7.14
N VAL A 132 -16.59 -3.38 -6.38
CA VAL A 132 -15.23 -3.78 -6.01
C VAL A 132 -14.57 -4.46 -7.20
N PRO A 133 -13.34 -4.06 -7.59
CA PRO A 133 -12.57 -4.76 -8.62
C PRO A 133 -12.45 -6.25 -8.31
N ARG A 134 -12.85 -7.09 -9.25
CA ARG A 134 -12.87 -8.55 -9.07
C ARG A 134 -12.03 -9.33 -10.07
N THR A 135 -11.73 -8.75 -11.25
CA THR A 135 -10.82 -9.31 -12.24
C THR A 135 -9.41 -8.71 -12.09
N ALA A 136 -8.39 -9.37 -12.66
CA ALA A 136 -7.04 -8.83 -12.62
C ALA A 136 -6.95 -7.49 -13.35
N ARG A 137 -7.65 -7.33 -14.47
CA ARG A 137 -7.71 -6.06 -15.22
C ARG A 137 -8.34 -4.95 -14.39
N GLU A 138 -9.48 -5.19 -13.76
CA GLU A 138 -10.15 -4.20 -12.91
C GLU A 138 -9.26 -3.78 -11.73
N MET A 139 -8.61 -4.74 -11.05
CA MET A 139 -7.68 -4.46 -9.95
C MET A 139 -6.45 -3.66 -10.42
N TYR A 140 -5.93 -4.01 -11.60
CA TYR A 140 -4.77 -3.33 -12.17
C TYR A 140 -5.10 -1.88 -12.54
N GLU A 141 -6.18 -1.65 -13.28
CA GLU A 141 -6.59 -0.29 -13.67
C GLU A 141 -6.94 0.56 -12.45
N HIS A 142 -7.64 0.00 -11.47
CA HIS A 142 -7.91 0.69 -10.22
C HIS A 142 -6.61 1.12 -9.50
N THR A 143 -5.65 0.22 -9.38
CA THR A 143 -4.38 0.49 -8.71
C THR A 143 -3.52 1.49 -9.50
N LYS A 144 -3.47 1.38 -10.81
CA LYS A 144 -2.75 2.32 -11.68
C LYS A 144 -3.35 3.73 -11.58
N ASN A 145 -4.67 3.82 -11.58
CA ASN A 145 -5.36 5.11 -11.66
C ASN A 145 -5.24 5.99 -10.41
N VAL A 146 -4.83 5.44 -9.26
CA VAL A 146 -4.50 6.27 -8.09
C VAL A 146 -3.23 7.10 -8.26
N ASN A 147 -2.42 6.83 -9.30
CA ASN A 147 -1.17 7.57 -9.53
C ASN A 147 -1.39 9.08 -9.62
N ALA A 148 -2.23 9.53 -10.57
CA ALA A 148 -2.57 10.95 -10.72
C ALA A 148 -3.28 11.49 -9.47
N TYR A 149 -4.12 10.69 -8.81
CA TYR A 149 -4.82 11.09 -7.60
C TYR A 149 -3.84 11.43 -6.47
N TYR A 150 -2.95 10.50 -6.09
CA TYR A 150 -2.02 10.74 -4.97
C TYR A 150 -1.04 11.88 -5.23
N PHE A 151 -0.53 12.00 -6.44
CA PHE A 151 0.34 13.13 -6.78
C PHE A 151 -0.40 14.47 -6.73
N ARG A 152 -1.66 14.52 -7.18
CA ARG A 152 -2.48 15.74 -7.11
C ARG A 152 -2.72 16.19 -5.68
N GLU A 153 -2.87 15.27 -4.72
CA GLU A 153 -3.07 15.60 -3.31
C GLU A 153 -1.89 16.37 -2.68
N ILE A 154 -0.72 16.34 -3.33
CA ILE A 154 0.46 17.14 -2.96
C ILE A 154 0.84 18.16 -4.06
N GLY A 155 -0.12 18.56 -4.90
CA GLY A 155 0.04 19.64 -5.87
C GLY A 155 0.77 19.28 -7.17
N ILE A 156 0.98 18.00 -7.48
CA ILE A 156 1.68 17.53 -8.68
C ILE A 156 0.67 17.06 -9.73
N ALA A 157 0.68 17.68 -10.92
CA ALA A 157 -0.18 17.30 -12.05
C ALA A 157 0.39 16.11 -12.83
N ALA A 158 0.34 14.92 -12.24
CA ALA A 158 0.73 13.67 -12.89
C ALA A 158 -0.42 13.06 -13.69
N ASP A 159 -0.11 12.18 -14.62
CA ASP A 159 -1.05 11.43 -15.45
C ASP A 159 -1.10 9.93 -15.07
N ASN A 160 -1.99 9.18 -15.75
CA ASN A 160 -2.11 7.72 -15.63
C ASN A 160 -1.83 7.02 -16.98
N GLU A 161 -1.12 7.67 -17.91
CA GLU A 161 -0.84 7.10 -19.23
C GLU A 161 0.19 5.98 -19.16
N GLY A 162 0.04 4.98 -20.02
CA GLY A 162 0.91 3.81 -20.06
C GLY A 162 0.69 2.83 -18.91
N ASP A 163 1.74 2.10 -18.53
CA ASP A 163 1.67 1.17 -17.40
C ASP A 163 1.96 1.86 -16.06
N ILE A 164 1.66 1.15 -14.96
CA ILE A 164 1.76 1.66 -13.60
C ILE A 164 3.18 2.12 -13.23
N LEU A 165 4.23 1.47 -13.77
CA LEU A 165 5.60 1.86 -13.50
C LEU A 165 5.94 3.16 -14.22
N SER A 166 5.64 3.23 -15.52
CA SER A 166 5.92 4.40 -16.37
C SER A 166 5.20 5.67 -15.89
N CYS A 167 3.91 5.58 -15.52
CA CYS A 167 3.19 6.75 -15.03
C CYS A 167 3.70 7.19 -13.65
N ARG A 168 4.13 6.26 -12.79
CA ARG A 168 4.72 6.58 -11.48
C ARG A 168 6.08 7.24 -11.60
N GLU A 169 6.94 6.75 -12.50
CA GLU A 169 8.23 7.36 -12.82
C GLU A 169 8.08 8.81 -13.30
N ARG A 170 7.14 9.06 -14.22
CA ARG A 170 6.85 10.45 -14.69
C ARG A 170 6.34 11.33 -13.57
N GLY A 171 5.47 10.81 -12.69
CA GLY A 171 5.00 11.55 -11.52
C GLY A 171 6.13 12.00 -10.60
N PHE A 172 7.09 11.10 -10.31
CA PHE A 172 8.29 11.44 -9.53
C PHE A 172 9.19 12.44 -10.26
N LEU A 173 9.36 12.33 -11.58
CA LEU A 173 10.12 13.33 -12.35
C LEU A 173 9.48 14.72 -12.30
N LEU A 174 8.14 14.83 -12.28
CA LEU A 174 7.44 16.09 -12.11
C LEU A 174 7.61 16.64 -10.69
N LEU A 175 7.52 15.80 -9.67
CA LEU A 175 7.76 16.16 -8.28
C LEU A 175 9.18 16.72 -8.08
N GLU A 176 10.20 16.05 -8.62
CA GLU A 176 11.62 16.41 -8.48
C GLU A 176 11.99 17.74 -9.16
N ARG A 177 11.12 18.29 -10.01
CA ARG A 177 11.25 19.65 -10.57
C ARG A 177 10.75 20.74 -9.64
N GLN A 178 10.00 20.37 -8.59
CA GLN A 178 9.52 21.35 -7.60
C GLN A 178 10.66 21.74 -6.66
N LEU A 179 10.77 23.02 -6.42
CA LEU A 179 11.69 23.51 -5.38
C LEU A 179 11.20 23.02 -4.00
N ASP A 180 12.14 22.64 -3.17
CA ASP A 180 11.86 22.33 -1.75
C ASP A 180 10.92 21.14 -1.48
N TYR A 181 10.67 20.24 -2.47
CA TYR A 181 9.77 19.10 -2.27
C TYR A 181 10.16 18.19 -1.07
N LEU A 182 11.45 18.20 -0.69
CA LEU A 182 11.95 17.47 0.49
C LEU A 182 11.56 18.10 1.82
N LYS A 183 11.05 19.35 1.83
CA LYS A 183 10.46 19.95 3.06
C LYS A 183 9.25 19.17 3.51
N ASN A 184 8.63 18.40 2.62
CA ASN A 184 7.52 17.52 2.93
C ASN A 184 6.35 18.25 3.57
N GLU A 185 5.95 19.37 2.96
CA GLU A 185 4.81 20.16 3.42
C GLU A 185 3.55 19.30 3.52
N VAL A 186 2.70 19.63 4.49
CA VAL A 186 1.40 18.97 4.65
C VAL A 186 0.35 19.78 3.89
N PHE A 187 -0.35 19.12 3.00
CA PHE A 187 -1.43 19.66 2.19
C PHE A 187 -2.77 19.18 2.73
N LEU A 188 -3.78 20.01 2.67
CA LEU A 188 -5.16 19.60 2.84
C LEU A 188 -5.71 19.24 1.46
N GLY A 189 -5.89 17.96 1.23
CA GLY A 189 -6.33 17.43 -0.04
C GLY A 189 -7.84 17.20 -0.12
N SER A 190 -8.25 16.32 -1.01
CA SER A 190 -9.64 15.91 -1.19
C SER A 190 -10.20 15.32 0.11
N TYR A 191 -11.48 15.54 0.36
CA TYR A 191 -12.20 15.05 1.55
C TYR A 191 -11.63 15.55 2.89
N GLU A 192 -10.94 16.71 2.90
CA GLU A 192 -10.26 17.26 4.08
C GLU A 192 -9.16 16.32 4.65
N GLU A 193 -8.69 15.38 3.84
CA GLU A 193 -7.61 14.48 4.21
C GLU A 193 -6.25 15.20 4.14
N GLU A 194 -5.45 15.06 5.20
CA GLU A 194 -4.08 15.60 5.22
C GLU A 194 -3.14 14.68 4.43
N TRP A 195 -2.32 15.30 3.57
CA TRP A 195 -1.34 14.62 2.71
C TRP A 195 0.04 15.22 2.85
N SER A 196 1.04 14.37 2.73
CA SER A 196 2.46 14.74 2.63
C SER A 196 3.15 13.82 1.64
N LEU A 197 4.35 14.17 1.18
CA LEU A 197 5.12 13.31 0.29
C LEU A 197 5.43 11.95 0.94
N ARG A 198 5.76 11.93 2.24
CA ARG A 198 5.96 10.65 2.97
C ARG A 198 4.71 9.77 2.93
N LYS A 199 3.53 10.35 3.14
CA LYS A 199 2.26 9.63 3.03
C LYS A 199 2.02 9.12 1.62
N VAL A 200 2.27 9.92 0.57
CA VAL A 200 2.14 9.49 -0.83
C VAL A 200 3.03 8.27 -1.11
N LEU A 201 4.31 8.33 -0.70
CA LEU A 201 5.26 7.23 -0.87
C LEU A 201 4.77 5.95 -0.18
N ARG A 202 4.32 6.04 1.07
CA ARG A 202 3.73 4.92 1.81
C ARG A 202 2.46 4.40 1.13
N ARG A 203 1.56 5.29 0.72
CA ARG A 203 0.26 4.94 0.10
C ARG A 203 0.45 4.19 -1.21
N PHE A 204 1.44 4.54 -2.03
CA PHE A 204 1.75 3.77 -3.24
C PHE A 204 2.09 2.32 -2.91
N ILE A 205 3.03 2.09 -2.00
CA ILE A 205 3.48 0.73 -1.65
C ILE A 205 2.34 -0.05 -0.98
N TRP A 206 1.63 0.57 -0.04
CA TRP A 206 0.50 -0.03 0.65
C TRP A 206 -0.63 -0.44 -0.30
N HIS A 207 -1.01 0.45 -1.23
CA HIS A 207 -2.09 0.22 -2.18
C HIS A 207 -1.75 -0.88 -3.20
N ASP A 208 -0.53 -0.84 -3.74
CA ASP A 208 -0.04 -1.92 -4.62
C ASP A 208 -0.10 -3.27 -3.89
N ARG A 209 0.31 -3.34 -2.62
CA ARG A 209 0.31 -4.57 -1.83
C ARG A 209 -1.08 -5.07 -1.48
N ILE A 210 -2.04 -4.19 -1.16
CA ILE A 210 -3.43 -4.60 -0.94
C ILE A 210 -3.99 -5.26 -2.19
N HIS A 211 -3.82 -4.63 -3.34
CA HIS A 211 -4.36 -5.16 -4.60
C HIS A 211 -3.56 -6.35 -5.12
N ALA A 212 -2.26 -6.45 -4.86
CA ALA A 212 -1.48 -7.65 -5.15
C ALA A 212 -1.98 -8.86 -4.34
N LYS A 213 -2.25 -8.70 -3.05
CA LYS A 213 -2.85 -9.75 -2.21
C LYS A 213 -4.23 -10.16 -2.73
N ALA A 214 -5.07 -9.18 -3.12
CA ALA A 214 -6.39 -9.44 -3.69
C ALA A 214 -6.31 -10.18 -5.04
N MET A 215 -5.43 -9.73 -5.94
CA MET A 215 -5.20 -10.33 -7.27
C MET A 215 -4.65 -11.76 -7.14
N ALA A 216 -3.68 -11.99 -6.24
CA ALA A 216 -3.14 -13.32 -6.00
C ALA A 216 -4.19 -14.30 -5.47
N ARG A 217 -5.07 -13.87 -4.55
CA ARG A 217 -6.20 -14.69 -4.06
C ARG A 217 -7.21 -14.99 -5.16
N MET A 218 -7.55 -13.99 -5.96
CA MET A 218 -8.43 -14.14 -7.12
C MET A 218 -7.85 -15.14 -8.10
N ALA A 219 -6.57 -15.02 -8.45
CA ALA A 219 -5.89 -15.90 -9.38
C ALA A 219 -5.81 -17.34 -8.86
N ALA A 220 -5.45 -17.53 -7.59
CA ALA A 220 -5.43 -18.86 -6.97
C ALA A 220 -6.81 -19.53 -6.99
N LYS A 221 -7.89 -18.76 -6.76
CA LYS A 221 -9.26 -19.27 -6.79
C LYS A 221 -9.75 -19.56 -8.21
N THR A 222 -9.30 -18.81 -9.21
CA THR A 222 -9.79 -18.89 -10.59
C THR A 222 -9.01 -19.91 -11.41
N PHE A 223 -7.69 -19.92 -11.26
CA PHE A 223 -6.77 -20.72 -12.09
C PHE A 223 -6.03 -21.82 -11.32
N GLY A 224 -6.09 -21.80 -9.98
CA GLY A 224 -5.30 -22.68 -9.12
C GLY A 224 -3.96 -22.04 -8.70
N ALA A 225 -3.40 -22.56 -7.61
CA ALA A 225 -2.08 -22.15 -7.14
C ALA A 225 -0.98 -22.57 -8.14
N GLY A 226 0.02 -21.71 -8.38
CA GLY A 226 1.16 -21.97 -9.26
C GLY A 226 1.02 -21.47 -10.70
N HIS A 227 -0.12 -20.89 -11.07
CA HIS A 227 -0.34 -20.33 -12.40
C HIS A 227 -0.02 -18.83 -12.52
N PHE A 228 0.56 -18.23 -11.49
CA PHE A 228 0.95 -16.82 -11.46
C PHE A 228 2.16 -16.60 -10.54
N THR A 229 2.85 -15.49 -10.72
CA THR A 229 4.01 -15.11 -9.90
C THR A 229 3.71 -13.84 -9.10
N CYS A 230 3.78 -13.91 -7.77
CA CYS A 230 3.61 -12.75 -6.90
C CYS A 230 4.88 -12.51 -6.07
N LEU A 231 5.62 -11.44 -6.39
CA LEU A 231 6.83 -11.03 -5.67
C LEU A 231 6.51 -10.16 -4.45
N LEU A 232 5.43 -9.38 -4.50
CA LEU A 232 4.96 -8.51 -3.40
C LEU A 232 4.42 -9.32 -2.21
N TYR A 233 4.16 -10.61 -2.40
CA TYR A 233 3.52 -11.45 -1.43
C TYR A 233 3.98 -12.90 -1.57
N THR A 234 4.76 -13.38 -0.62
CA THR A 234 5.44 -14.68 -0.71
C THR A 234 4.70 -15.85 -0.05
N SER A 235 3.57 -15.63 0.62
CA SER A 235 2.72 -16.68 1.17
C SER A 235 1.27 -16.21 1.29
N PRO A 236 0.28 -16.93 0.75
CA PRO A 236 -1.11 -16.67 1.04
C PRO A 236 -1.37 -16.95 2.53
N SER A 237 -1.77 -15.91 3.27
CA SER A 237 -2.41 -16.13 4.56
C SER A 237 -3.76 -16.79 4.30
N PRO A 238 -4.14 -17.87 5.00
CA PRO A 238 -5.41 -18.56 4.78
C PRO A 238 -6.67 -17.71 5.04
N ARG A 239 -6.52 -16.49 5.55
CA ARG A 239 -7.63 -15.62 6.00
C ARG A 239 -7.32 -14.12 5.90
N ASP A 240 -7.00 -13.62 4.71
CA ASP A 240 -7.12 -12.17 4.48
C ASP A 240 -8.28 -11.86 3.58
#